data_e3d969e2c40295bd944ca37f39df692c
#
_entry.id   e3d969e2c40295bd944ca37f39df692c
#
_cell.length_a   1.000
_cell.length_b   1.000
_cell.length_c   1.000
_cell.angle_alpha   90.00
_cell.angle_beta   90.00
_cell.angle_gamma   90.00
#
_symmetry.space_group_name_H-M   'P 1'
#
loop_
_entity.id
_entity.type
_entity.pdbx_description
1 polymer ?
#
loop_
_entity_poly.entity_id
_entity_poly.type
_entity_poly.pdbx_seq_one_letter_code
_entity_poly.pdbx_strand_id
1 'polypeptide(L)'
;MLFRQDSLDGIREGRITLAFRRWRRPTVRTGGTLMLPIGQLQIVEVRPIAEDDITDEDAGRAGYASRQVLRHELAACTEGTLYRIELGALGPDPRIALRTQASLSDSELAALRGRLAKLDASATSGPWTQRVLRLIRDNPAVRAGDLCKAVEMERLPFKANVRKLKALGLTESLDVGYRLSRRGEALLSGGGDSRVPGQGKGTE
;
A
#
# COMPACT_ATOMS: atom_id res chain seq x y z
N MET A 1 -7.51 -2.11 -8.01
CA MET A 1 -8.65 -3.03 -7.98
C MET A 1 -9.32 -2.92 -6.62
N LEU A 2 -10.64 -2.73 -6.57
CA LEU A 2 -11.42 -2.62 -5.34
C LEU A 2 -12.42 -3.79 -5.28
N PHE A 3 -12.70 -4.27 -4.07
CA PHE A 3 -13.72 -5.27 -3.78
C PHE A 3 -14.76 -4.68 -2.83
N ARG A 4 -16.02 -5.09 -2.97
CA ARG A 4 -17.08 -4.81 -1.98
C ARG A 4 -16.83 -5.68 -0.74
N GLN A 5 -17.44 -5.32 0.39
CA GLN A 5 -17.24 -6.04 1.65
C GLN A 5 -17.61 -7.52 1.52
N ASP A 6 -18.76 -7.84 0.93
CA ASP A 6 -19.21 -9.22 0.72
C ASP A 6 -18.22 -10.05 -0.11
N SER A 7 -17.60 -9.41 -1.12
CA SER A 7 -16.54 -10.06 -1.91
C SER A 7 -15.27 -10.30 -1.07
N LEU A 8 -14.92 -9.38 -0.16
CA LEU A 8 -13.77 -9.57 0.73
C LEU A 8 -13.99 -10.75 1.68
N ASP A 9 -15.19 -10.90 2.21
CA ASP A 9 -15.55 -12.02 3.08
C ASP A 9 -15.53 -13.35 2.32
N GLY A 10 -16.07 -13.38 1.10
CA GLY A 10 -15.98 -14.56 0.23
C GLY A 10 -14.56 -14.94 -0.17
N ILE A 11 -13.67 -13.96 -0.40
CA ILE A 11 -12.24 -14.20 -0.64
C ILE A 11 -11.57 -14.77 0.62
N ARG A 12 -11.86 -14.23 1.80
CA ARG A 12 -11.31 -14.71 3.07
C ARG A 12 -11.68 -16.16 3.34
N GLU A 13 -12.90 -16.55 3.01
CA GLU A 13 -13.45 -17.89 3.16
C GLU A 13 -13.06 -18.87 2.04
N GLY A 14 -12.39 -18.37 1.00
CA GLY A 14 -12.00 -19.16 -0.17
C GLY A 14 -13.14 -19.50 -1.14
N ARG A 15 -14.35 -18.95 -0.92
CA ARG A 15 -15.49 -19.12 -1.82
C ARG A 15 -15.35 -18.33 -3.12
N ILE A 16 -14.72 -17.15 -3.06
CA ILE A 16 -14.46 -16.31 -4.23
C ILE A 16 -12.99 -16.48 -4.64
N THR A 17 -12.81 -17.11 -5.81
CA THR A 17 -11.50 -17.42 -6.40
C THR A 17 -11.30 -16.79 -7.78
N LEU A 18 -12.30 -16.08 -8.29
CA LEU A 18 -12.23 -15.34 -9.53
C LEU A 18 -12.73 -13.90 -9.37
N ALA A 19 -12.27 -13.03 -10.26
CA ALA A 19 -12.84 -11.71 -10.43
C ALA A 19 -12.83 -11.32 -11.92
N PHE A 20 -13.80 -10.51 -12.32
CA PHE A 20 -13.88 -9.94 -13.65
C PHE A 20 -13.81 -8.43 -13.59
N ARG A 21 -13.03 -7.81 -14.48
CA ARG A 21 -12.87 -6.35 -14.54
C ARG A 21 -12.67 -5.90 -15.98
N ARG A 22 -13.33 -4.80 -16.35
CA ARG A 22 -13.00 -4.08 -17.57
C ARG A 22 -11.98 -3.00 -17.28
N TRP A 23 -10.88 -3.01 -18.02
CA TRP A 23 -9.81 -2.04 -17.89
C TRP A 23 -9.25 -1.64 -19.25
N ARG A 24 -8.86 -0.40 -19.38
CA ARG A 24 -7.99 0.04 -20.49
C ARG A 24 -6.58 -0.53 -20.34
N ARG A 25 -6.10 -0.66 -19.07
CA ARG A 25 -4.83 -1.32 -18.70
C ARG A 25 -5.05 -2.07 -17.39
N PRO A 26 -4.60 -3.33 -17.27
CA PRO A 26 -4.71 -4.08 -16.03
C PRO A 26 -3.98 -3.39 -14.88
N THR A 27 -4.62 -3.33 -13.72
CA THR A 27 -4.03 -2.77 -12.50
C THR A 27 -3.34 -3.82 -11.63
N VAL A 28 -3.46 -5.10 -12.00
CA VAL A 28 -2.77 -6.24 -11.42
C VAL A 28 -2.17 -7.09 -12.54
N ARG A 29 -1.21 -7.96 -12.21
CA ARG A 29 -0.51 -8.80 -13.19
C ARG A 29 -0.46 -10.26 -12.72
N THR A 30 -0.36 -11.17 -13.65
CA THR A 30 -0.09 -12.61 -13.41
C THR A 30 1.16 -12.78 -12.53
N GLY A 31 1.06 -13.65 -11.52
CA GLY A 31 2.13 -13.87 -10.53
C GLY A 31 2.36 -12.72 -9.56
N GLY A 32 1.55 -11.65 -9.64
CA GLY A 32 1.65 -10.50 -8.74
C GLY A 32 0.86 -10.68 -7.43
N THR A 33 0.84 -9.64 -6.63
CA THR A 33 0.05 -9.59 -5.39
C THR A 33 -0.80 -8.33 -5.34
N LEU A 34 -1.91 -8.39 -4.63
CA LEU A 34 -2.82 -7.28 -4.36
C LEU A 34 -3.01 -7.13 -2.85
N MET A 35 -2.72 -5.93 -2.34
CA MET A 35 -2.97 -5.63 -0.93
C MET A 35 -4.44 -5.26 -0.73
N LEU A 36 -5.11 -6.03 0.11
CA LEU A 36 -6.51 -5.84 0.53
C LEU A 36 -6.57 -5.45 2.01
N PRO A 37 -7.72 -4.93 2.50
CA PRO A 37 -7.92 -4.71 3.94
C PRO A 37 -7.78 -5.99 4.78
N ILE A 38 -8.05 -7.14 4.18
CA ILE A 38 -8.03 -8.47 4.81
C ILE A 38 -6.68 -9.20 4.71
N GLY A 39 -5.68 -8.63 4.01
CA GLY A 39 -4.36 -9.25 3.83
C GLY A 39 -3.80 -9.08 2.43
N GLN A 40 -2.77 -9.85 2.08
CA GLN A 40 -2.15 -9.86 0.77
C GLN A 40 -2.70 -11.03 -0.07
N LEU A 41 -3.41 -10.69 -1.15
CA LEU A 41 -3.97 -11.67 -2.09
C LEU A 41 -2.98 -11.93 -3.22
N GLN A 42 -2.73 -13.20 -3.51
CA GLN A 42 -1.95 -13.61 -4.69
C GLN A 42 -2.83 -13.50 -5.94
N ILE A 43 -2.29 -13.01 -7.04
CA ILE A 43 -2.91 -13.00 -8.37
C ILE A 43 -2.25 -14.12 -9.19
N VAL A 44 -2.98 -15.18 -9.41
CA VAL A 44 -2.46 -16.36 -10.13
C VAL A 44 -2.35 -16.04 -11.61
N GLU A 45 -3.44 -15.57 -12.22
CA GLU A 45 -3.51 -15.26 -13.64
C GLU A 45 -4.34 -14.00 -13.89
N VAL A 46 -3.94 -13.26 -14.91
CA VAL A 46 -4.72 -12.14 -15.49
C VAL A 46 -4.71 -12.33 -17.00
N ARG A 47 -5.85 -12.63 -17.59
CA ARG A 47 -5.98 -12.80 -19.04
C ARG A 47 -7.22 -12.09 -19.60
N PRO A 48 -7.15 -11.58 -20.83
CA PRO A 48 -8.33 -11.08 -21.52
C PRO A 48 -9.30 -12.25 -21.81
N ILE A 49 -10.58 -11.95 -21.82
CA ILE A 49 -11.64 -12.92 -22.12
C ILE A 49 -12.76 -12.23 -22.90
N ALA A 50 -13.41 -12.94 -23.80
CA ALA A 50 -14.67 -12.49 -24.39
C ALA A 50 -15.81 -12.68 -23.37
N GLU A 51 -16.82 -11.82 -23.45
CA GLU A 51 -17.96 -11.90 -22.52
C GLU A 51 -18.76 -13.19 -22.68
N ASP A 52 -18.79 -13.72 -23.90
CA ASP A 52 -19.49 -14.97 -24.22
C ASP A 52 -18.80 -16.23 -23.67
N ASP A 53 -17.50 -16.14 -23.39
CA ASP A 53 -16.72 -17.23 -22.80
C ASP A 53 -16.92 -17.37 -21.28
N ILE A 54 -17.66 -16.45 -20.63
CA ILE A 54 -17.97 -16.54 -19.20
C ILE A 54 -18.96 -17.69 -18.98
N THR A 55 -18.57 -18.64 -18.13
CA THR A 55 -19.40 -19.78 -17.74
C THR A 55 -20.18 -19.50 -16.44
N ASP A 56 -21.19 -20.32 -16.12
CA ASP A 56 -21.87 -20.25 -14.82
C ASP A 56 -20.95 -20.70 -13.68
N GLU A 57 -20.01 -21.59 -13.91
CA GLU A 57 -18.95 -21.94 -12.95
C GLU A 57 -18.07 -20.73 -12.63
N ASP A 58 -17.61 -19.99 -13.65
CA ASP A 58 -16.83 -18.76 -13.48
C ASP A 58 -17.61 -17.71 -12.68
N ALA A 59 -18.90 -17.56 -12.95
CA ALA A 59 -19.77 -16.65 -12.22
C ALA A 59 -19.89 -17.06 -10.75
N GLY A 60 -20.11 -18.33 -10.46
CA GLY A 60 -20.14 -18.87 -9.10
C GLY A 60 -18.83 -18.63 -8.35
N ARG A 61 -17.68 -18.92 -8.98
CA ARG A 61 -16.35 -18.67 -8.42
C ARG A 61 -16.07 -17.18 -8.20
N ALA A 62 -16.75 -16.30 -8.93
CA ALA A 62 -16.66 -14.85 -8.75
C ALA A 62 -17.69 -14.29 -7.74
N GLY A 63 -18.51 -15.14 -7.13
CA GLY A 63 -19.50 -14.78 -6.11
C GLY A 63 -20.84 -14.31 -6.67
N TYR A 64 -21.16 -14.66 -7.92
CA TYR A 64 -22.44 -14.34 -8.56
C TYR A 64 -23.33 -15.58 -8.66
N ALA A 65 -24.64 -15.36 -8.57
CA ALA A 65 -25.62 -16.45 -8.65
C ALA A 65 -25.69 -17.11 -10.04
N SER A 66 -25.35 -16.38 -11.11
CA SER A 66 -25.32 -16.85 -12.49
C SER A 66 -24.48 -15.96 -13.38
N ARG A 67 -24.10 -16.47 -14.56
CA ARG A 67 -23.41 -15.66 -15.58
C ARG A 67 -24.25 -14.47 -16.06
N GLN A 68 -25.58 -14.58 -16.05
CA GLN A 68 -26.46 -13.48 -16.44
C GLN A 68 -26.36 -12.31 -15.47
N VAL A 69 -26.33 -12.59 -14.15
CA VAL A 69 -26.15 -11.57 -13.11
C VAL A 69 -24.77 -10.91 -13.24
N LEU A 70 -23.73 -11.69 -13.46
CA LEU A 70 -22.38 -11.17 -13.69
C LEU A 70 -22.31 -10.27 -14.93
N ARG A 71 -22.89 -10.72 -16.07
CA ARG A 71 -22.93 -9.93 -17.30
C ARG A 71 -23.71 -8.63 -17.13
N HIS A 72 -24.82 -8.66 -16.42
CA HIS A 72 -25.60 -7.44 -16.12
C HIS A 72 -24.74 -6.42 -15.33
N GLU A 73 -23.96 -6.87 -14.35
CA GLU A 73 -23.07 -5.97 -13.61
C GLU A 73 -21.89 -5.46 -14.47
N LEU A 74 -21.35 -6.30 -15.36
CA LEU A 74 -20.30 -5.90 -16.30
C LEU A 74 -20.78 -4.91 -17.37
N ALA A 75 -22.06 -4.94 -17.72
CA ALA A 75 -22.67 -4.01 -18.68
C ALA A 75 -22.71 -2.55 -18.17
N ALA A 76 -22.60 -2.32 -16.86
CA ALA A 76 -22.48 -0.98 -16.28
C ALA A 76 -21.18 -0.25 -16.68
N CYS A 77 -20.17 -0.98 -17.17
CA CYS A 77 -18.92 -0.42 -17.67
C CYS A 77 -18.58 -1.11 -18.98
N THR A 78 -18.73 -0.42 -20.11
CA THR A 78 -18.48 -0.96 -21.45
C THR A 78 -17.08 -0.66 -21.97
N GLU A 79 -16.38 0.28 -21.37
CA GLU A 79 -15.06 0.71 -21.83
C GLU A 79 -13.92 -0.21 -21.37
N GLY A 80 -13.03 -0.55 -22.31
CA GLY A 80 -11.84 -1.33 -22.07
C GLY A 80 -12.02 -2.83 -22.30
N THR A 81 -10.93 -3.56 -22.15
CA THR A 81 -10.90 -5.03 -22.32
C THR A 81 -11.39 -5.70 -21.04
N LEU A 82 -12.19 -6.74 -21.19
CA LEU A 82 -12.61 -7.58 -20.07
C LEU A 82 -11.48 -8.54 -19.72
N TYR A 83 -11.12 -8.58 -18.44
CA TYR A 83 -10.13 -9.48 -17.89
C TYR A 83 -10.76 -10.46 -16.91
N ARG A 84 -10.38 -11.72 -17.03
CA ARG A 84 -10.56 -12.78 -16.04
C ARG A 84 -9.32 -12.81 -15.15
N ILE A 85 -9.53 -12.72 -13.85
CA ILE A 85 -8.46 -12.62 -12.86
C ILE A 85 -8.61 -13.78 -11.91
N GLU A 86 -7.67 -14.70 -11.93
CA GLU A 86 -7.63 -15.82 -11.00
C GLU A 86 -6.94 -15.41 -9.70
N LEU A 87 -7.69 -15.57 -8.60
CA LEU A 87 -7.26 -15.21 -7.25
C LEU A 87 -6.66 -16.44 -6.58
N GLY A 88 -5.51 -16.27 -5.96
CA GLY A 88 -4.80 -17.32 -5.25
C GLY A 88 -4.92 -17.19 -3.73
N ALA A 89 -3.89 -17.62 -3.03
CA ALA A 89 -3.85 -17.61 -1.58
C ALA A 89 -3.95 -16.19 -1.01
N LEU A 90 -4.73 -16.05 0.06
CA LEU A 90 -4.75 -14.87 0.92
C LEU A 90 -3.79 -15.08 2.08
N GLY A 91 -2.70 -14.33 2.09
CA GLY A 91 -1.74 -14.30 3.17
C GLY A 91 -1.90 -13.10 4.10
N PRO A 92 -1.18 -13.07 5.22
CA PRO A 92 -1.19 -11.93 6.12
C PRO A 92 -0.63 -10.68 5.42
N ASP A 93 -1.00 -9.50 5.92
CA ASP A 93 -0.41 -8.24 5.47
C ASP A 93 1.08 -8.18 5.90
N PRO A 94 2.04 -8.28 4.98
CA PRO A 94 3.47 -8.29 5.33
C PRO A 94 3.92 -7.00 6.02
N ARG A 95 3.16 -5.92 5.86
CA ARG A 95 3.44 -4.65 6.53
C ARG A 95 3.22 -4.72 8.04
N ILE A 96 2.41 -5.68 8.53
CA ILE A 96 2.19 -5.87 9.97
C ILE A 96 3.51 -6.31 10.64
N ALA A 97 4.18 -7.34 10.08
CA ALA A 97 5.47 -7.78 10.58
C ALA A 97 6.54 -6.67 10.51
N LEU A 98 6.58 -5.94 9.39
CA LEU A 98 7.50 -4.80 9.26
C LEU A 98 7.24 -3.71 10.32
N ARG A 99 5.99 -3.35 10.54
CA ARG A 99 5.62 -2.26 11.47
C ARG A 99 5.99 -2.56 12.92
N THR A 100 5.96 -3.83 13.33
CA THR A 100 6.28 -4.25 14.70
C THR A 100 7.77 -4.33 15.00
N GLN A 101 8.63 -4.28 13.97
CA GLN A 101 10.09 -4.35 14.13
C GLN A 101 10.60 -3.10 14.86
N ALA A 102 10.97 -3.25 16.13
CA ALA A 102 11.42 -2.15 16.99
C ALA A 102 12.94 -1.91 16.92
N SER A 103 13.70 -2.86 16.41
CA SER A 103 15.14 -2.75 16.21
C SER A 103 15.51 -3.02 14.75
N LEU A 104 16.44 -2.27 14.23
CA LEU A 104 16.95 -2.39 12.87
C LEU A 104 18.46 -2.56 12.93
N SER A 105 18.99 -3.54 12.22
CA SER A 105 20.43 -3.69 12.01
C SER A 105 20.95 -2.52 11.13
N ASP A 106 22.26 -2.28 11.17
CA ASP A 106 22.89 -1.23 10.35
C ASP A 106 22.63 -1.45 8.86
N SER A 107 22.62 -2.71 8.40
CA SER A 107 22.32 -3.05 7.01
C SER A 107 20.87 -2.73 6.64
N GLU A 108 19.90 -2.98 7.52
CA GLU A 108 18.51 -2.64 7.31
C GLU A 108 18.28 -1.13 7.33
N LEU A 109 18.95 -0.41 8.24
CA LEU A 109 18.94 1.06 8.27
C LEU A 109 19.50 1.64 6.98
N ALA A 110 20.64 1.15 6.50
CA ALA A 110 21.25 1.57 5.25
C ALA A 110 20.32 1.30 4.05
N ALA A 111 19.72 0.11 3.98
CA ALA A 111 18.78 -0.25 2.93
C ALA A 111 17.52 0.64 2.94
N LEU A 112 16.96 0.94 4.13
CA LEU A 112 15.82 1.83 4.26
C LEU A 112 16.15 3.26 3.85
N ARG A 113 17.30 3.78 4.31
CA ARG A 113 17.78 5.12 3.92
C ARG A 113 17.97 5.21 2.40
N GLY A 114 18.54 4.18 1.78
CA GLY A 114 18.68 4.11 0.33
C GLY A 114 17.31 4.13 -0.40
N ARG A 115 16.28 3.45 0.13
CA ARG A 115 14.92 3.50 -0.41
C ARG A 115 14.29 4.88 -0.26
N LEU A 116 14.46 5.53 0.89
CA LEU A 116 13.96 6.89 1.11
C LEU A 116 14.65 7.89 0.21
N ALA A 117 15.96 7.80 0.05
CA ALA A 117 16.73 8.65 -0.87
C ALA A 117 16.23 8.52 -2.34
N LYS A 118 15.89 7.30 -2.79
CA LYS A 118 15.29 7.10 -4.12
C LYS A 118 13.91 7.75 -4.25
N LEU A 119 13.09 7.71 -3.19
CA LEU A 119 11.78 8.40 -3.17
C LEU A 119 11.95 9.92 -3.21
N ASP A 120 12.94 10.45 -2.51
CA ASP A 120 13.25 11.87 -2.49
C ASP A 120 13.81 12.33 -3.85
N ALA A 121 14.73 11.57 -4.45
CA ALA A 121 15.30 11.88 -5.77
C ALA A 121 14.26 11.84 -6.91
N SER A 122 13.20 11.03 -6.76
CA SER A 122 12.12 10.96 -7.76
C SER A 122 11.05 12.03 -7.59
N ALA A 123 11.13 12.86 -6.55
CA ALA A 123 10.12 13.87 -6.24
C ALA A 123 10.44 15.21 -6.92
N THR A 124 9.47 15.75 -7.65
CA THR A 124 9.61 17.06 -8.34
C THR A 124 9.63 18.25 -7.36
N SER A 125 9.06 18.07 -6.16
CA SER A 125 9.00 19.11 -5.10
C SER A 125 10.16 19.02 -4.09
N GLY A 126 11.23 18.26 -4.40
CA GLY A 126 12.38 18.06 -3.54
C GLY A 126 12.19 17.01 -2.43
N PRO A 127 13.21 16.83 -1.57
CA PRO A 127 13.19 15.80 -0.52
C PRO A 127 12.05 16.01 0.46
N TRP A 128 11.28 14.95 0.71
CA TRP A 128 10.08 15.02 1.53
C TRP A 128 10.01 13.93 2.63
N THR A 129 10.73 12.82 2.48
CA THR A 129 10.52 11.62 3.31
C THR A 129 10.79 11.87 4.78
N GLN A 130 11.93 12.48 5.13
CA GLN A 130 12.30 12.80 6.51
C GLN A 130 11.35 13.84 7.11
N ARG A 131 10.96 14.85 6.33
CA ARG A 131 10.05 15.90 6.78
C ARG A 131 8.67 15.33 7.14
N VAL A 132 8.13 14.46 6.30
CA VAL A 132 6.83 13.81 6.56
C VAL A 132 6.91 12.83 7.72
N LEU A 133 7.98 12.03 7.85
CA LEU A 133 8.16 11.12 8.99
C LEU A 133 8.20 11.88 10.32
N ARG A 134 9.01 12.94 10.43
CA ARG A 134 9.07 13.77 11.63
C ARG A 134 7.74 14.43 11.94
N LEU A 135 7.07 15.00 10.93
CA LEU A 135 5.76 15.61 11.10
C LEU A 135 4.74 14.63 11.67
N ILE A 136 4.70 13.37 11.17
CA ILE A 136 3.78 12.34 11.68
C ILE A 136 4.15 11.91 13.09
N ARG A 137 5.45 11.83 13.44
CA ARG A 137 5.93 11.54 14.79
C ARG A 137 5.44 12.58 15.78
N ASP A 138 5.62 13.85 15.43
CA ASP A 138 5.34 14.97 16.31
C ASP A 138 3.84 15.32 16.39
N ASN A 139 3.05 14.80 15.45
CA ASN A 139 1.60 15.04 15.34
C ASN A 139 0.83 13.73 15.10
N PRO A 140 0.82 12.77 16.03
CA PRO A 140 0.07 11.54 15.87
C PRO A 140 -1.44 11.82 15.86
N ALA A 141 -2.21 11.00 15.13
CA ALA A 141 -3.66 11.07 15.02
C ALA A 141 -4.22 12.38 14.40
N VAL A 142 -3.38 13.21 13.80
CA VAL A 142 -3.83 14.42 13.09
C VAL A 142 -4.27 14.08 11.65
N ARG A 143 -5.33 14.72 11.19
CA ARG A 143 -5.89 14.49 9.85
C ARG A 143 -4.91 14.88 8.74
N ALA A 144 -4.91 14.11 7.65
CA ALA A 144 -4.07 14.37 6.48
C ALA A 144 -4.21 15.79 5.91
N GLY A 145 -5.42 16.38 6.00
CA GLY A 145 -5.68 17.74 5.53
C GLY A 145 -4.97 18.83 6.34
N ASP A 146 -4.70 18.56 7.62
CA ASP A 146 -3.99 19.51 8.48
C ASP A 146 -2.48 19.28 8.40
N LEU A 147 -2.05 18.00 8.37
CA LEU A 147 -0.64 17.64 8.19
C LEU A 147 -0.06 18.14 6.86
N CYS A 148 -0.82 18.05 5.76
CA CYS A 148 -0.32 18.45 4.45
C CYS A 148 -0.04 19.96 4.36
N LYS A 149 -0.79 20.80 5.09
CA LYS A 149 -0.54 22.26 5.19
C LYS A 149 0.82 22.56 5.85
N ALA A 150 1.17 21.83 6.91
CA ALA A 150 2.43 22.03 7.64
C ALA A 150 3.69 21.68 6.80
N VAL A 151 3.53 20.95 5.71
CA VAL A 151 4.61 20.61 4.77
C VAL A 151 4.41 21.22 3.38
N GLU A 152 3.47 22.16 3.24
CA GLU A 152 3.17 22.86 1.98
C GLU A 152 2.93 21.90 0.81
N MET A 153 2.21 20.82 1.06
CA MET A 153 1.81 19.82 0.07
C MET A 153 0.32 19.83 -0.16
N GLU A 154 -0.10 19.52 -1.36
CA GLU A 154 -1.51 19.20 -1.62
C GLU A 154 -1.91 17.89 -0.93
N ARG A 155 -3.19 17.78 -0.56
CA ARG A 155 -3.73 16.64 0.18
C ARG A 155 -3.58 15.30 -0.53
N LEU A 156 -3.76 15.23 -1.85
CA LEU A 156 -3.67 13.98 -2.61
C LEU A 156 -2.21 13.50 -2.74
N PRO A 157 -1.24 14.34 -3.13
CA PRO A 157 0.19 14.02 -3.09
C PRO A 157 0.66 13.60 -1.70
N PHE A 158 0.28 14.32 -0.63
CA PHE A 158 0.62 13.95 0.73
C PHE A 158 0.14 12.53 1.09
N LYS A 159 -1.13 12.21 0.80
CA LYS A 159 -1.67 10.84 1.02
C LYS A 159 -0.93 9.78 0.20
N ALA A 160 -0.54 10.09 -1.03
CA ALA A 160 0.25 9.18 -1.87
C ALA A 160 1.63 8.93 -1.25
N ASN A 161 2.29 9.95 -0.74
CA ASN A 161 3.58 9.87 -0.06
C ASN A 161 3.48 9.04 1.23
N VAL A 162 2.48 9.28 2.07
CA VAL A 162 2.25 8.46 3.28
C VAL A 162 2.01 6.99 2.92
N ARG A 163 1.32 6.68 1.80
CA ARG A 163 1.18 5.28 1.35
C ARG A 163 2.53 4.63 0.99
N LYS A 164 3.46 5.39 0.39
CA LYS A 164 4.83 4.90 0.10
C LYS A 164 5.58 4.59 1.40
N LEU A 165 5.51 5.46 2.41
CA LEU A 165 6.10 5.21 3.73
C LEU A 165 5.45 4.02 4.44
N LYS A 166 4.11 3.89 4.33
CA LYS A 166 3.37 2.74 4.87
C LYS A 166 3.78 1.42 4.21
N ALA A 167 4.06 1.43 2.91
CA ALA A 167 4.55 0.25 2.19
C ALA A 167 5.94 -0.21 2.70
N LEU A 168 6.75 0.70 3.23
CA LEU A 168 8.03 0.41 3.88
C LEU A 168 7.88 0.01 5.37
N GLY A 169 6.65 -0.04 5.88
CA GLY A 169 6.35 -0.35 7.27
C GLY A 169 6.66 0.80 8.25
N LEU A 170 6.87 2.03 7.79
CA LEU A 170 7.32 3.15 8.62
C LEU A 170 6.19 3.93 9.28
N THR A 171 4.98 3.85 8.74
CA THR A 171 3.79 4.55 9.26
C THR A 171 2.59 3.63 9.34
N GLU A 172 1.64 3.97 10.20
CA GLU A 172 0.36 3.30 10.35
C GLU A 172 -0.79 4.30 10.17
N SER A 173 -1.89 3.82 9.59
CA SER A 173 -3.15 4.58 9.60
C SER A 173 -3.90 4.28 10.88
N LEU A 174 -4.44 5.30 11.48
CA LEU A 174 -5.41 5.25 12.57
C LEU A 174 -6.80 5.54 12.01
N ASP A 175 -7.85 5.45 12.82
CA ASP A 175 -9.20 5.89 12.46
C ASP A 175 -9.18 7.37 12.02
N VAL A 176 -8.42 8.17 12.73
CA VAL A 176 -8.09 9.53 12.34
C VAL A 176 -6.56 9.67 12.20
N GLY A 177 -6.11 10.09 11.02
CA GLY A 177 -4.71 10.43 10.77
C GLY A 177 -3.76 9.23 10.72
N TYR A 178 -2.54 9.48 11.16
CA TYR A 178 -1.41 8.55 11.08
C TYR A 178 -0.58 8.60 12.36
N ARG A 179 0.24 7.56 12.54
CA ARG A 179 1.35 7.56 13.51
C ARG A 179 2.57 6.89 12.89
N LEU A 180 3.74 7.07 13.47
CA LEU A 180 4.88 6.22 13.18
C LEU A 180 4.62 4.80 13.69
N SER A 181 5.17 3.82 13.00
CA SER A 181 5.30 2.45 13.48
C SER A 181 6.55 2.33 14.35
N ARG A 182 6.72 1.21 15.07
CA ARG A 182 7.97 0.92 15.80
C ARG A 182 9.19 0.95 14.87
N ARG A 183 9.04 0.46 13.64
CA ARG A 183 10.09 0.54 12.61
C ARG A 183 10.40 1.98 12.19
N GLY A 184 9.39 2.83 12.09
CA GLY A 184 9.57 4.26 11.79
C GLY A 184 10.30 5.00 12.89
N GLU A 185 9.96 4.71 14.15
CA GLU A 185 10.68 5.25 15.32
C GLU A 185 12.13 4.79 15.34
N ALA A 186 12.40 3.48 15.16
CA ALA A 186 13.76 2.94 15.10
C ALA A 186 14.61 3.60 14.01
N LEU A 187 14.01 3.84 12.82
CA LEU A 187 14.70 4.54 11.73
C LEU A 187 15.10 5.99 12.11
N LEU A 188 14.20 6.74 12.78
CA LEU A 188 14.49 8.11 13.18
C LEU A 188 15.46 8.18 14.35
N SER A 189 15.40 7.22 15.30
CA SER A 189 16.33 7.13 16.44
C SER A 189 17.73 6.70 16.01
N GLY A 190 17.86 5.76 15.07
CA GLY A 190 19.15 5.34 14.51
C GLY A 190 19.81 6.37 13.60
N GLY A 191 19.20 7.53 13.41
CA GLY A 191 19.77 8.71 12.74
C GLY A 191 20.25 9.79 13.70
N GLY A 192 20.20 9.53 15.02
CA GLY A 192 20.56 10.47 16.07
C GLY A 192 22.05 10.71 16.12
N ASP A 193 22.40 11.91 15.75
CA ASP A 193 23.45 12.76 16.30
C ASP A 193 24.89 12.23 16.21
N SER A 194 25.45 12.33 15.03
CA SER A 194 26.89 12.58 14.93
C SER A 194 27.14 14.02 15.41
N ARG A 195 26.94 14.30 16.69
CA ARG A 195 27.59 15.44 17.35
C ARG A 195 29.08 15.14 17.38
N VAL A 196 29.81 15.78 16.51
CA VAL A 196 31.26 15.90 16.61
C VAL A 196 31.56 16.41 18.02
N PRO A 197 32.35 15.67 18.83
CA PRO A 197 32.79 16.22 20.10
C PRO A 197 33.66 17.48 19.80
N GLY A 198 33.17 18.61 20.27
CA GLY A 198 33.87 19.88 20.16
C GLY A 198 35.31 19.76 20.69
N GLN A 199 36.24 20.11 19.84
CA GLN A 199 37.63 20.35 20.21
C GLN A 199 37.65 21.33 21.38
N GLY A 200 38.03 20.83 22.56
CA GLY A 200 38.40 21.66 23.68
C GLY A 200 39.58 22.55 23.27
N LYS A 201 39.36 23.83 23.18
CA LYS A 201 40.45 24.80 23.19
C LYS A 201 41.12 24.73 24.55
N GLY A 202 42.33 24.18 24.58
CA GLY A 202 43.27 24.47 25.62
C GLY A 202 43.59 25.96 25.59
N THR A 203 43.47 26.58 26.73
CA THR A 203 44.04 27.88 27.00
C THR A 203 45.06 27.68 28.10
N GLU A 204 46.25 27.98 27.75
CA GLU A 204 47.31 28.33 28.65
C GLU A 204 47.01 29.66 29.33
#